data_f9ea6ecc448d015306b15ac17047a13b
#
_entry.id   f9ea6ecc448d015306b15ac17047a13b
#
_cell.length_a   1.000
_cell.length_b   1.000
_cell.length_c   1.000
_cell.angle_alpha   90.00
_cell.angle_beta   90.00
_cell.angle_gamma   90.00
#
_symmetry.space_group_name_H-M   'P 1'
#
loop_
_entity.id
_entity.type
_entity.pdbx_description
1 polymer ?
#
loop_
_entity_poly.entity_id
_entity_poly.type
_entity_poly.pdbx_seq_one_letter_code
_entity_poly.pdbx_strand_id
1 'polypeptide(L)'
;MGGAVSLSGKTLFITGASRGIGLAIALRAARDGANVAVAAKTTAPHPKLPGTIYSAAEDIERAGGHALALTVDVRDEASVAAAVRTCAEKFGGIDICVNNASAINLAPTEQIDMRRYDLIQQINTRGTFVTTRACLPYLRQAGNPHVLTLSPPLDLQPKWFAGHLAYSLSKYGMSLCMLGLAQEYRAAGIACNALWPRTTIATAAVEFALGGAAMMRRSRKPEIVADAAHVILNRPARECTGQFFIDDSVLYESGVRDFAPYSVEPGGALLADLFIDRSASAPPGVQLEFMG
;
A
#
# COMPACT_ATOMS: atom_id res chain seq x y z
N MET A 1 9.05 17.98 24.42
CA MET A 1 9.15 16.51 24.58
C MET A 1 8.27 15.92 23.50
N GLY A 2 8.87 15.49 22.39
CA GLY A 2 8.12 14.79 21.34
C GLY A 2 7.71 13.41 21.87
N GLY A 3 6.40 13.19 22.04
CA GLY A 3 5.90 11.87 22.36
C GLY A 3 6.37 10.89 21.28
N ALA A 4 6.66 9.64 21.65
CA ALA A 4 7.04 8.60 20.69
C ALA A 4 5.95 8.52 19.61
N VAL A 5 6.37 8.59 18.35
CA VAL A 5 5.52 8.47 17.17
C VAL A 5 4.96 7.05 17.16
N SER A 6 3.65 6.87 17.36
CA SER A 6 3.06 5.54 17.60
C SER A 6 1.62 5.45 17.08
N LEU A 7 1.30 4.30 16.51
CA LEU A 7 -0.05 3.90 16.12
C LEU A 7 -0.79 3.11 17.22
N SER A 8 -0.32 3.17 18.46
CA SER A 8 -0.94 2.49 19.61
C SER A 8 -2.43 2.82 19.73
N GLY A 9 -3.26 1.78 19.81
CA GLY A 9 -4.72 1.91 19.91
C GLY A 9 -5.42 2.41 18.65
N LYS A 10 -4.70 2.71 17.57
CA LYS A 10 -5.28 3.11 16.28
C LYS A 10 -5.83 1.90 15.55
N THR A 11 -6.95 2.08 14.87
CA THR A 11 -7.58 1.05 14.06
C THR A 11 -7.28 1.25 12.58
N LEU A 12 -6.62 0.26 11.96
CA LEU A 12 -6.28 0.24 10.55
C LEU A 12 -7.16 -0.76 9.80
N PHE A 13 -7.83 -0.34 8.74
CA PHE A 13 -8.48 -1.21 7.76
C PHE A 13 -7.57 -1.32 6.53
N ILE A 14 -6.97 -2.51 6.30
CA ILE A 14 -5.94 -2.70 5.27
C ILE A 14 -6.43 -3.72 4.23
N THR A 15 -6.62 -3.28 2.98
CA THR A 15 -6.98 -4.18 1.88
C THR A 15 -5.76 -4.91 1.35
N GLY A 16 -5.91 -6.21 1.01
CA GLY A 16 -4.82 -7.04 0.51
C GLY A 16 -3.74 -7.35 1.54
N ALA A 17 -4.08 -7.36 2.84
CA ALA A 17 -3.14 -7.51 3.95
C ALA A 17 -2.76 -8.96 4.31
N SER A 18 -3.17 -9.96 3.53
CA SER A 18 -2.82 -11.36 3.81
C SER A 18 -1.34 -11.69 3.53
N ARG A 19 -0.59 -10.82 2.86
CA ARG A 19 0.83 -10.99 2.50
C ARG A 19 1.47 -9.69 2.00
N GLY A 20 2.78 -9.75 1.70
CA GLY A 20 3.52 -8.68 1.01
C GLY A 20 3.48 -7.35 1.74
N ILE A 21 3.35 -6.26 0.98
CA ILE A 21 3.39 -4.88 1.50
C ILE A 21 2.27 -4.66 2.52
N GLY A 22 1.04 -5.11 2.24
CA GLY A 22 -0.09 -4.94 3.16
C GLY A 22 0.13 -5.62 4.51
N LEU A 23 0.68 -6.83 4.52
CA LEU A 23 1.04 -7.52 5.76
C LEU A 23 2.20 -6.82 6.49
N ALA A 24 3.21 -6.35 5.77
CA ALA A 24 4.32 -5.62 6.37
C ALA A 24 3.85 -4.32 7.07
N ILE A 25 2.94 -3.55 6.44
CA ILE A 25 2.31 -2.37 7.06
C ILE A 25 1.53 -2.78 8.32
N ALA A 26 0.76 -3.86 8.24
CA ALA A 26 0.00 -4.41 9.37
C ALA A 26 0.92 -4.77 10.55
N LEU A 27 2.00 -5.51 10.28
CA LEU A 27 2.97 -5.91 11.29
C LEU A 27 3.72 -4.71 11.91
N ARG A 28 4.02 -3.71 11.08
CA ARG A 28 4.66 -2.48 11.60
C ARG A 28 3.74 -1.73 12.57
N ALA A 29 2.46 -1.61 12.24
CA ALA A 29 1.46 -1.01 13.11
C ALA A 29 1.22 -1.85 14.38
N ALA A 30 1.19 -3.17 14.23
CA ALA A 30 0.99 -4.13 15.34
C ALA A 30 2.07 -4.00 16.42
N ARG A 31 3.32 -3.73 16.05
CA ARG A 31 4.44 -3.50 17.02
C ARG A 31 4.19 -2.30 17.92
N ASP A 32 3.35 -1.39 17.54
CA ASP A 32 2.91 -0.26 18.35
C ASP A 32 1.67 -0.59 19.22
N GLY A 33 1.05 -1.76 19.05
CA GLY A 33 -0.20 -2.12 19.72
C GLY A 33 -1.45 -1.61 18.97
N ALA A 34 -1.40 -1.50 17.65
CA ALA A 34 -2.55 -1.10 16.82
C ALA A 34 -3.57 -2.23 16.65
N ASN A 35 -4.82 -1.84 16.36
CA ASN A 35 -5.88 -2.74 15.89
C ASN A 35 -5.82 -2.83 14.37
N VAL A 36 -5.82 -4.03 13.79
CA VAL A 36 -5.68 -4.23 12.36
C VAL A 36 -6.75 -5.15 11.79
N ALA A 37 -7.57 -4.64 10.88
CA ALA A 37 -8.45 -5.46 10.06
C ALA A 37 -7.71 -5.91 8.79
N VAL A 38 -7.49 -7.22 8.67
CA VAL A 38 -6.88 -7.89 7.51
C VAL A 38 -7.97 -8.18 6.49
N ALA A 39 -8.19 -7.28 5.54
CA ALA A 39 -9.24 -7.40 4.54
C ALA A 39 -8.69 -7.98 3.23
N ALA A 40 -8.89 -9.28 2.96
CA ALA A 40 -8.46 -9.94 1.73
C ALA A 40 -9.29 -11.19 1.42
N LYS A 41 -9.13 -11.72 0.20
CA LYS A 41 -9.89 -12.89 -0.29
C LYS A 41 -9.30 -14.23 0.13
N THR A 42 -8.02 -14.28 0.49
CA THR A 42 -7.29 -15.54 0.68
C THR A 42 -7.58 -16.14 2.04
N THR A 43 -8.45 -17.15 2.08
CA THR A 43 -8.84 -17.88 3.30
C THR A 43 -8.15 -19.23 3.42
N ALA A 44 -7.64 -19.79 2.33
CA ALA A 44 -6.96 -21.08 2.32
C ALA A 44 -5.53 -20.93 1.76
N PRO A 45 -4.58 -21.77 2.21
CA PRO A 45 -3.23 -21.79 1.67
C PRO A 45 -3.22 -22.02 0.15
N HIS A 46 -2.30 -21.37 -0.55
CA HIS A 46 -2.09 -21.55 -1.98
C HIS A 46 -0.64 -21.99 -2.24
N PRO A 47 -0.36 -22.97 -3.12
CA PRO A 47 1.00 -23.51 -3.31
C PRO A 47 2.07 -22.49 -3.68
N LYS A 48 1.68 -21.43 -4.40
CA LYS A 48 2.59 -20.37 -4.86
C LYS A 48 2.45 -19.04 -4.12
N LEU A 49 1.41 -18.86 -3.32
CA LEU A 49 1.12 -17.58 -2.67
C LEU A 49 1.03 -17.80 -1.16
N PRO A 50 2.11 -17.54 -0.41
CA PRO A 50 2.13 -17.76 1.03
C PRO A 50 1.14 -16.82 1.74
N GLY A 51 0.61 -17.30 2.88
CA GLY A 51 -0.23 -16.50 3.77
C GLY A 51 -1.72 -16.49 3.40
N THR A 52 -2.51 -16.42 4.45
CA THR A 52 -3.97 -16.26 4.43
C THR A 52 -4.35 -15.09 5.34
N ILE A 53 -5.62 -14.68 5.36
CA ILE A 53 -6.09 -13.68 6.34
C ILE A 53 -5.92 -14.19 7.77
N TYR A 54 -5.98 -15.50 8.00
CA TYR A 54 -5.85 -16.10 9.33
C TYR A 54 -4.40 -16.13 9.80
N SER A 55 -3.46 -16.61 8.95
CA SER A 55 -2.04 -16.59 9.31
C SER A 55 -1.51 -15.16 9.49
N ALA A 56 -2.01 -14.19 8.68
CA ALA A 56 -1.69 -12.79 8.86
C ALA A 56 -2.21 -12.23 10.20
N ALA A 57 -3.42 -12.63 10.61
CA ALA A 57 -3.96 -12.25 11.91
C ALA A 57 -3.13 -12.81 13.07
N GLU A 58 -2.72 -14.08 13.00
CA GLU A 58 -1.82 -14.70 14.00
C GLU A 58 -0.47 -13.98 14.08
N ASP A 59 0.11 -13.57 12.92
CA ASP A 59 1.37 -12.82 12.87
C ASP A 59 1.22 -11.44 13.53
N ILE A 60 0.10 -10.74 13.30
CA ILE A 60 -0.21 -9.44 13.90
C ILE A 60 -0.35 -9.55 15.42
N GLU A 61 -1.08 -10.55 15.92
CA GLU A 61 -1.21 -10.79 17.37
C GLU A 61 0.16 -11.10 18.01
N ARG A 62 0.98 -11.92 17.36
CA ARG A 62 2.35 -12.21 17.83
C ARG A 62 3.25 -10.97 17.82
N ALA A 63 2.99 -10.00 16.95
CA ALA A 63 3.72 -8.75 16.89
C ALA A 63 3.27 -7.72 17.95
N GLY A 64 2.22 -8.00 18.71
CA GLY A 64 1.72 -7.16 19.81
C GLY A 64 0.51 -6.28 19.45
N GLY A 65 -0.07 -6.46 18.26
CA GLY A 65 -1.31 -5.80 17.86
C GLY A 65 -2.56 -6.64 18.14
N HIS A 66 -3.72 -6.12 17.71
CA HIS A 66 -4.99 -6.85 17.74
C HIS A 66 -5.49 -7.03 16.31
N ALA A 67 -5.79 -8.27 15.93
CA ALA A 67 -6.15 -8.59 14.56
C ALA A 67 -7.62 -8.95 14.39
N LEU A 68 -8.15 -8.63 13.19
CA LEU A 68 -9.45 -9.10 12.73
C LEU A 68 -9.33 -9.57 11.27
N ALA A 69 -9.45 -10.89 11.06
CA ALA A 69 -9.45 -11.46 9.72
C ALA A 69 -10.82 -11.31 9.06
N LEU A 70 -10.87 -10.65 7.90
CA LEU A 70 -12.08 -10.37 7.14
C LEU A 70 -11.96 -10.85 5.71
N THR A 71 -12.85 -11.73 5.28
CA THR A 71 -12.92 -12.16 3.88
C THR A 71 -13.58 -11.06 3.06
N VAL A 72 -12.80 -10.39 2.18
CA VAL A 72 -13.25 -9.23 1.41
C VAL A 72 -12.83 -9.36 -0.05
N ASP A 73 -13.78 -9.25 -0.96
CA ASP A 73 -13.52 -8.90 -2.35
C ASP A 73 -13.77 -7.40 -2.56
N VAL A 74 -12.72 -6.63 -2.81
CA VAL A 74 -12.81 -5.17 -3.01
C VAL A 74 -13.65 -4.77 -4.23
N ARG A 75 -13.99 -5.72 -5.10
CA ARG A 75 -14.87 -5.51 -6.25
C ARG A 75 -16.35 -5.52 -5.85
N ASP A 76 -16.66 -6.16 -4.72
CA ASP A 76 -18.03 -6.27 -4.19
C ASP A 76 -18.24 -5.20 -3.11
N GLU A 77 -19.08 -4.22 -3.42
CA GLU A 77 -19.39 -3.10 -2.53
C GLU A 77 -20.06 -3.58 -1.23
N ALA A 78 -20.95 -4.57 -1.30
CA ALA A 78 -21.63 -5.10 -0.13
C ALA A 78 -20.65 -5.83 0.81
N SER A 79 -19.72 -6.61 0.23
CA SER A 79 -18.63 -7.27 0.98
C SER A 79 -17.75 -6.24 1.70
N VAL A 80 -17.35 -5.17 1.01
CA VAL A 80 -16.54 -4.09 1.60
C VAL A 80 -17.31 -3.39 2.72
N ALA A 81 -18.56 -2.99 2.48
CA ALA A 81 -19.37 -2.28 3.46
C ALA A 81 -19.60 -3.12 4.74
N ALA A 82 -19.88 -4.41 4.57
CA ALA A 82 -20.05 -5.33 5.70
C ALA A 82 -18.76 -5.47 6.52
N ALA A 83 -17.61 -5.64 5.85
CA ALA A 83 -16.32 -5.79 6.51
C ALA A 83 -15.89 -4.52 7.27
N VAL A 84 -16.09 -3.34 6.66
CA VAL A 84 -15.80 -2.05 7.30
C VAL A 84 -16.66 -1.86 8.54
N ARG A 85 -17.96 -2.17 8.48
CA ARG A 85 -18.86 -2.12 9.65
C ARG A 85 -18.37 -3.07 10.75
N THR A 86 -18.09 -4.33 10.42
CA THR A 86 -17.60 -5.33 11.40
C THR A 86 -16.30 -4.88 12.06
N CYS A 87 -15.38 -4.25 11.29
CA CYS A 87 -14.16 -3.67 11.84
C CYS A 87 -14.46 -2.56 12.84
N ALA A 88 -15.33 -1.63 12.47
CA ALA A 88 -15.68 -0.50 13.33
C ALA A 88 -16.43 -0.95 14.60
N GLU A 89 -17.33 -1.93 14.49
CA GLU A 89 -18.02 -2.53 15.65
C GLU A 89 -17.04 -3.23 16.60
N LYS A 90 -16.06 -3.96 16.05
CA LYS A 90 -15.07 -4.72 16.84
C LYS A 90 -14.12 -3.79 17.60
N PHE A 91 -13.65 -2.72 16.98
CA PHE A 91 -12.57 -1.87 17.52
C PHE A 91 -13.03 -0.47 17.93
N GLY A 92 -14.32 -0.15 17.80
CA GLY A 92 -14.88 1.14 18.18
C GLY A 92 -14.71 2.26 17.17
N GLY A 93 -14.27 1.97 15.93
CA GLY A 93 -14.06 2.94 14.87
C GLY A 93 -12.96 2.55 13.90
N ILE A 94 -12.63 3.43 12.96
CA ILE A 94 -11.51 3.28 12.02
C ILE A 94 -10.78 4.62 11.94
N ASP A 95 -9.48 4.62 12.26
CA ASP A 95 -8.61 5.79 12.15
C ASP A 95 -7.92 5.87 10.79
N ILE A 96 -7.62 4.72 10.18
CA ILE A 96 -6.75 4.63 9.00
C ILE A 96 -7.33 3.64 7.99
N CYS A 97 -7.43 4.05 6.73
CA CYS A 97 -7.75 3.19 5.59
C CYS A 97 -6.52 3.04 4.71
N VAL A 98 -6.06 1.79 4.47
CA VAL A 98 -4.94 1.50 3.58
C VAL A 98 -5.43 0.76 2.35
N ASN A 99 -5.43 1.44 1.20
CA ASN A 99 -5.73 0.89 -0.11
C ASN A 99 -4.47 0.25 -0.71
N ASN A 100 -4.23 -1.03 -0.36
CA ASN A 100 -3.09 -1.79 -0.83
C ASN A 100 -3.50 -2.93 -1.80
N ALA A 101 -4.74 -3.43 -1.75
CA ALA A 101 -5.18 -4.46 -2.69
C ALA A 101 -4.95 -4.02 -4.14
N SER A 102 -4.25 -4.84 -4.91
CA SER A 102 -3.91 -4.55 -6.30
C SER A 102 -3.79 -5.86 -7.10
N ALA A 103 -4.11 -5.76 -8.39
CA ALA A 103 -3.78 -6.77 -9.38
C ALA A 103 -2.85 -6.16 -10.43
N ILE A 104 -1.94 -6.98 -10.96
CA ILE A 104 -0.96 -6.58 -11.97
C ILE A 104 -1.15 -7.39 -13.26
N ASN A 105 -1.08 -6.70 -14.39
CA ASN A 105 -0.94 -7.29 -15.72
C ASN A 105 -0.23 -6.27 -16.62
N LEU A 106 0.96 -6.60 -17.09
CA LEU A 106 1.81 -5.74 -17.91
C LEU A 106 1.71 -6.08 -19.41
N ALA A 107 0.68 -6.78 -19.83
CA ALA A 107 0.49 -7.10 -21.25
C ALA A 107 0.29 -5.82 -22.08
N PRO A 108 0.89 -5.74 -23.29
CA PRO A 108 0.61 -4.68 -24.25
C PRO A 108 -0.87 -4.64 -24.64
N THR A 109 -1.30 -3.49 -25.17
CA THR A 109 -2.72 -3.24 -25.52
C THR A 109 -3.36 -4.31 -26.39
N GLU A 110 -2.63 -4.81 -27.38
CA GLU A 110 -3.14 -5.83 -28.29
C GLU A 110 -3.20 -7.25 -27.68
N GLN A 111 -2.49 -7.48 -26.58
CA GLN A 111 -2.36 -8.81 -25.96
C GLN A 111 -3.16 -8.96 -24.68
N ILE A 112 -3.68 -7.88 -24.12
CA ILE A 112 -4.44 -7.97 -22.88
C ILE A 112 -5.85 -8.52 -23.16
N ASP A 113 -6.22 -9.61 -22.46
CA ASP A 113 -7.59 -10.08 -22.41
C ASP A 113 -8.48 -9.08 -21.67
N MET A 114 -9.66 -8.74 -22.20
CA MET A 114 -10.57 -7.77 -21.60
C MET A 114 -11.07 -8.17 -20.21
N ARG A 115 -11.16 -9.46 -19.90
CA ARG A 115 -11.46 -9.92 -18.53
C ARG A 115 -10.34 -9.53 -17.56
N ARG A 116 -9.09 -9.53 -18.04
CA ARG A 116 -7.94 -9.07 -17.24
C ARG A 116 -7.93 -7.56 -17.10
N TYR A 117 -8.25 -6.82 -18.17
CA TYR A 117 -8.45 -5.38 -18.13
C TYR A 117 -9.51 -5.02 -17.08
N ASP A 118 -10.71 -5.60 -17.18
CA ASP A 118 -11.81 -5.34 -16.24
C ASP A 118 -11.41 -5.68 -14.80
N LEU A 119 -10.72 -6.82 -14.60
CA LEU A 119 -10.27 -7.26 -13.30
C LEU A 119 -9.34 -6.23 -12.63
N ILE A 120 -8.31 -5.73 -13.35
CA ILE A 120 -7.37 -4.76 -12.77
C ILE A 120 -8.03 -3.40 -12.51
N GLN A 121 -8.94 -2.94 -13.37
CA GLN A 121 -9.70 -1.71 -13.15
C GLN A 121 -10.62 -1.83 -11.93
N GLN A 122 -11.33 -2.96 -11.80
CA GLN A 122 -12.23 -3.21 -10.69
C GLN A 122 -11.49 -3.33 -9.34
N ILE A 123 -10.33 -3.98 -9.30
CA ILE A 123 -9.55 -4.13 -8.07
C ILE A 123 -8.85 -2.82 -7.73
N ASN A 124 -8.08 -2.26 -8.65
CA ASN A 124 -7.18 -1.14 -8.37
C ASN A 124 -7.98 0.17 -8.22
N THR A 125 -8.58 0.67 -9.28
CA THR A 125 -9.27 1.97 -9.29
C THR A 125 -10.57 1.91 -8.51
N ARG A 126 -11.51 1.04 -8.92
CA ARG A 126 -12.82 0.96 -8.28
C ARG A 126 -12.73 0.51 -6.83
N GLY A 127 -11.91 -0.51 -6.54
CA GLY A 127 -11.71 -1.02 -5.18
C GLY A 127 -11.18 0.04 -4.22
N THR A 128 -10.24 0.87 -4.66
CA THR A 128 -9.75 2.03 -3.88
C THR A 128 -10.88 2.99 -3.54
N PHE A 129 -11.69 3.37 -4.53
CA PHE A 129 -12.82 4.28 -4.32
C PHE A 129 -13.86 3.69 -3.36
N VAL A 130 -14.30 2.45 -3.59
CA VAL A 130 -15.33 1.77 -2.78
C VAL A 130 -14.88 1.61 -1.33
N THR A 131 -13.64 1.17 -1.11
CA THR A 131 -13.09 0.96 0.23
C THR A 131 -12.99 2.27 0.99
N THR A 132 -12.42 3.30 0.37
CA THR A 132 -12.30 4.62 1.00
C THR A 132 -13.68 5.17 1.34
N ARG A 133 -14.63 5.14 0.39
CA ARG A 133 -16.01 5.59 0.61
C ARG A 133 -16.67 4.92 1.80
N ALA A 134 -16.49 3.61 1.96
CA ALA A 134 -17.05 2.85 3.07
C ALA A 134 -16.42 3.25 4.43
N CYS A 135 -15.13 3.60 4.46
CA CYS A 135 -14.43 4.01 5.68
C CYS A 135 -14.72 5.47 6.10
N LEU A 136 -15.15 6.35 5.18
CA LEU A 136 -15.34 7.80 5.43
C LEU A 136 -16.20 8.13 6.66
N PRO A 137 -17.34 7.46 6.94
CA PRO A 137 -18.15 7.76 8.11
C PRO A 137 -17.40 7.63 9.43
N TYR A 138 -16.46 6.67 9.51
CA TYR A 138 -15.65 6.39 10.69
C TYR A 138 -14.41 7.30 10.74
N LEU A 139 -13.76 7.52 9.59
CA LEU A 139 -12.60 8.43 9.49
C LEU A 139 -12.95 9.86 9.92
N ARG A 140 -14.17 10.33 9.66
CA ARG A 140 -14.67 11.65 10.12
C ARG A 140 -14.70 11.78 11.65
N GLN A 141 -14.75 10.68 12.38
CA GLN A 141 -14.82 10.63 13.83
C GLN A 141 -13.45 10.42 14.48
N ALA A 142 -12.43 10.07 13.69
CA ALA A 142 -11.09 9.81 14.16
C ALA A 142 -10.33 11.12 14.47
N GLY A 143 -9.46 11.08 15.48
CA GLY A 143 -8.66 12.25 15.87
C GLY A 143 -7.56 12.63 14.90
N ASN A 144 -7.00 11.64 14.17
CA ASN A 144 -5.95 11.84 13.15
C ASN A 144 -6.20 10.89 11.97
N PRO A 145 -7.24 11.14 11.14
CA PRO A 145 -7.68 10.21 10.11
C PRO A 145 -6.80 10.22 8.86
N HIS A 146 -6.40 9.03 8.40
CA HIS A 146 -5.60 8.88 7.19
C HIS A 146 -6.21 7.88 6.21
N VAL A 147 -6.09 8.21 4.93
CA VAL A 147 -6.22 7.30 3.79
C VAL A 147 -4.86 7.21 3.11
N LEU A 148 -4.26 6.03 3.10
CA LEU A 148 -3.00 5.76 2.40
C LEU A 148 -3.26 4.84 1.22
N THR A 149 -2.88 5.28 0.02
CA THR A 149 -3.07 4.51 -1.21
C THR A 149 -1.72 4.09 -1.78
N LEU A 150 -1.53 2.78 -2.04
CA LEU A 150 -0.31 2.25 -2.67
C LEU A 150 -0.39 2.48 -4.18
N SER A 151 -0.07 3.72 -4.59
CA SER A 151 -0.15 4.17 -5.99
C SER A 151 0.96 5.16 -6.33
N PRO A 152 1.37 5.24 -7.63
CA PRO A 152 2.51 6.03 -8.05
C PRO A 152 2.22 7.54 -8.08
N PRO A 153 3.27 8.37 -8.07
CA PRO A 153 3.16 9.78 -8.44
C PRO A 153 2.55 9.95 -9.83
N LEU A 154 1.81 11.04 -10.03
CA LEU A 154 1.24 11.37 -11.33
C LEU A 154 2.31 12.04 -12.20
N ASP A 155 2.76 11.33 -13.22
CA ASP A 155 3.60 11.83 -14.29
C ASP A 155 2.99 11.42 -15.62
N LEU A 156 2.55 12.40 -16.42
CA LEU A 156 1.82 12.15 -17.68
C LEU A 156 2.74 11.96 -18.89
N GLN A 157 4.03 11.68 -18.68
CA GLN A 157 4.93 11.36 -19.80
C GLN A 157 4.47 10.06 -20.49
N PRO A 158 4.42 10.03 -21.84
CA PRO A 158 3.90 8.89 -22.60
C PRO A 158 4.59 7.55 -22.28
N LYS A 159 5.86 7.58 -21.87
CA LYS A 159 6.64 6.38 -21.52
C LYS A 159 5.98 5.54 -20.42
N TRP A 160 5.24 6.17 -19.49
CA TRP A 160 4.56 5.46 -18.39
C TRP A 160 3.30 4.72 -18.82
N PHE A 161 2.82 4.98 -20.03
CA PHE A 161 1.62 4.37 -20.59
C PHE A 161 1.97 3.36 -21.70
N ALA A 162 3.13 3.51 -22.34
CA ALA A 162 3.56 2.62 -23.39
C ALA A 162 3.85 1.20 -22.86
N GLY A 163 3.41 0.20 -23.61
CA GLY A 163 3.68 -1.22 -23.34
C GLY A 163 2.78 -1.89 -22.27
N HIS A 164 2.16 -1.11 -21.37
CA HIS A 164 1.31 -1.65 -20.30
C HIS A 164 0.17 -0.69 -19.93
N LEU A 165 -0.46 -0.12 -20.93
CA LEU A 165 -1.47 0.94 -20.81
C LEU A 165 -2.58 0.60 -19.81
N ALA A 166 -3.13 -0.61 -19.87
CA ALA A 166 -4.23 -1.03 -18.98
C ALA A 166 -3.84 -1.00 -17.49
N TYR A 167 -2.62 -1.43 -17.16
CA TYR A 167 -2.11 -1.36 -15.79
C TYR A 167 -1.85 0.09 -15.35
N SER A 168 -1.21 0.90 -16.21
CA SER A 168 -0.98 2.32 -15.94
C SER A 168 -2.27 3.05 -15.65
N LEU A 169 -3.30 2.89 -16.49
CA LEU A 169 -4.63 3.48 -16.26
C LEU A 169 -5.19 3.11 -14.88
N SER A 170 -5.06 1.83 -14.49
CA SER A 170 -5.58 1.38 -13.20
C SER A 170 -4.82 1.98 -12.01
N LYS A 171 -3.49 2.07 -12.08
CA LYS A 171 -2.66 2.64 -11.00
C LYS A 171 -2.79 4.15 -10.92
N TYR A 172 -2.84 4.85 -12.06
CA TYR A 172 -3.13 6.27 -12.10
C TYR A 172 -4.56 6.57 -11.65
N GLY A 173 -5.51 5.67 -11.93
CA GLY A 173 -6.87 5.76 -11.38
C GLY A 173 -6.89 5.78 -9.85
N MET A 174 -6.06 4.95 -9.18
CA MET A 174 -5.88 5.00 -7.72
C MET A 174 -5.29 6.35 -7.28
N SER A 175 -4.28 6.83 -7.98
CA SER A 175 -3.63 8.13 -7.69
C SER A 175 -4.59 9.30 -7.86
N LEU A 176 -5.42 9.28 -8.89
CA LEU A 176 -6.45 10.31 -9.12
C LEU A 176 -7.56 10.25 -8.06
N CYS A 177 -7.98 9.06 -7.63
CA CYS A 177 -8.89 8.91 -6.49
C CYS A 177 -8.31 9.57 -5.24
N MET A 178 -7.05 9.27 -4.92
CA MET A 178 -6.37 9.86 -3.77
C MET A 178 -6.33 11.38 -3.86
N LEU A 179 -5.93 11.92 -5.01
CA LEU A 179 -5.80 13.37 -5.21
C LEU A 179 -7.15 14.10 -5.07
N GLY A 180 -8.21 13.55 -5.69
CA GLY A 180 -9.56 14.09 -5.59
C GLY A 180 -10.09 14.07 -4.16
N LEU A 181 -9.95 12.92 -3.47
CA LEU A 181 -10.36 12.75 -2.07
C LEU A 181 -9.58 13.68 -1.13
N ALA A 182 -8.29 13.92 -1.37
CA ALA A 182 -7.48 14.84 -0.58
C ALA A 182 -8.06 16.25 -0.57
N GLN A 183 -8.55 16.72 -1.71
CA GLN A 183 -9.18 18.04 -1.82
C GLN A 183 -10.60 18.04 -1.27
N GLU A 184 -11.41 17.01 -1.58
CA GLU A 184 -12.81 16.90 -1.15
C GLU A 184 -12.94 16.85 0.39
N TYR A 185 -12.03 16.12 1.05
CA TYR A 185 -12.08 15.91 2.51
C TYR A 185 -11.09 16.76 3.30
N ARG A 186 -10.44 17.75 2.67
CA ARG A 186 -9.50 18.68 3.34
C ARG A 186 -10.15 19.39 4.52
N ALA A 187 -11.36 19.94 4.33
CA ALA A 187 -12.10 20.63 5.38
C ALA A 187 -12.48 19.72 6.55
N ALA A 188 -12.75 18.44 6.26
CA ALA A 188 -13.02 17.42 7.28
C ALA A 188 -11.75 16.99 8.04
N GLY A 189 -10.55 17.42 7.60
CA GLY A 189 -9.28 17.08 8.21
C GLY A 189 -8.83 15.64 7.97
N ILE A 190 -9.36 14.97 6.92
CA ILE A 190 -8.95 13.62 6.53
C ILE A 190 -7.76 13.74 5.58
N ALA A 191 -6.61 13.19 5.98
CA ALA A 191 -5.44 13.10 5.11
C ALA A 191 -5.64 11.99 4.08
N CYS A 192 -5.44 12.31 2.79
CA CYS A 192 -5.36 11.32 1.72
C CYS A 192 -4.03 11.47 1.02
N ASN A 193 -3.20 10.43 1.07
CA ASN A 193 -1.86 10.43 0.49
C ASN A 193 -1.59 9.15 -0.29
N ALA A 194 -0.64 9.21 -1.22
CA ALA A 194 -0.12 8.06 -1.94
C ALA A 194 1.29 7.73 -1.48
N LEU A 195 1.62 6.44 -1.49
CA LEU A 195 2.97 5.93 -1.23
C LEU A 195 3.35 4.95 -2.34
N TRP A 196 4.54 5.12 -2.92
CA TRP A 196 5.07 4.24 -3.94
C TRP A 196 6.51 3.83 -3.59
N PRO A 197 6.90 2.56 -3.82
CA PRO A 197 8.28 2.14 -3.60
C PRO A 197 9.19 2.69 -4.70
N ARG A 198 10.41 3.10 -4.35
CA ARG A 198 11.43 3.49 -5.33
C ARG A 198 11.96 2.31 -6.11
N THR A 199 12.04 1.16 -5.46
CA THR A 199 12.58 -0.06 -6.07
C THR A 199 11.51 -1.13 -6.10
N THR A 200 11.68 -2.14 -6.93
CA THR A 200 10.86 -3.34 -6.84
C THR A 200 10.88 -3.89 -5.41
N ILE A 201 9.75 -4.42 -4.95
CA ILE A 201 9.61 -4.98 -3.61
C ILE A 201 9.48 -6.49 -3.69
N ALA A 202 10.27 -7.19 -2.89
CA ALA A 202 10.32 -8.66 -2.84
C ALA A 202 8.98 -9.23 -2.32
N THR A 203 8.07 -9.46 -3.24
CA THR A 203 6.74 -9.99 -3.00
C THR A 203 6.42 -11.11 -3.98
N ALA A 204 5.38 -11.88 -3.69
CA ALA A 204 4.90 -12.91 -4.61
C ALA A 204 4.52 -12.34 -6.00
N ALA A 205 4.13 -11.07 -6.10
CA ALA A 205 3.87 -10.42 -7.38
C ALA A 205 5.15 -10.28 -8.22
N VAL A 206 6.26 -9.89 -7.62
CA VAL A 206 7.56 -9.80 -8.29
C VAL A 206 8.07 -11.20 -8.65
N GLU A 207 7.96 -12.14 -7.72
CA GLU A 207 8.44 -13.52 -7.93
C GLU A 207 7.70 -14.24 -9.07
N PHE A 208 6.36 -14.16 -9.10
CA PHE A 208 5.55 -14.98 -9.99
C PHE A 208 4.99 -14.26 -11.21
N ALA A 209 4.91 -12.93 -11.20
CA ALA A 209 4.29 -12.17 -12.29
C ALA A 209 5.25 -11.25 -13.05
N LEU A 210 6.45 -10.95 -12.52
CA LEU A 210 7.36 -9.98 -13.14
C LEU A 210 8.69 -10.60 -13.57
N GLY A 211 9.62 -10.85 -12.68
CA GLY A 211 10.99 -11.20 -13.05
C GLY A 211 11.62 -12.35 -12.24
N GLY A 212 10.84 -13.04 -11.44
CA GLY A 212 11.30 -14.21 -10.69
C GLY A 212 12.45 -13.92 -9.71
N ALA A 213 13.24 -14.96 -9.42
CA ALA A 213 14.31 -14.90 -8.43
C ALA A 213 15.38 -13.84 -8.72
N ALA A 214 15.66 -13.54 -10.00
CA ALA A 214 16.65 -12.52 -10.36
C ALA A 214 16.19 -11.11 -9.97
N MET A 215 14.92 -10.79 -10.19
CA MET A 215 14.33 -9.52 -9.77
C MET A 215 14.20 -9.44 -8.26
N MET A 216 13.83 -10.55 -7.60
CA MET A 216 13.75 -10.63 -6.14
C MET A 216 15.06 -10.23 -5.45
N ARG A 217 16.20 -10.73 -5.94
CA ARG A 217 17.53 -10.40 -5.37
C ARG A 217 17.86 -8.92 -5.46
N ARG A 218 17.36 -8.24 -6.50
CA ARG A 218 17.57 -6.81 -6.77
C ARG A 218 16.47 -5.93 -6.21
N SER A 219 15.63 -6.48 -5.35
CA SER A 219 14.51 -5.80 -4.71
C SER A 219 14.84 -5.42 -3.27
N ARG A 220 14.03 -4.52 -2.74
CA ARG A 220 13.96 -4.28 -1.30
C ARG A 220 12.88 -5.13 -0.65
N LYS A 221 13.00 -5.34 0.65
CA LYS A 221 12.01 -6.03 1.48
C LYS A 221 10.78 -5.14 1.69
N PRO A 222 9.57 -5.71 1.91
CA PRO A 222 8.34 -4.94 2.15
C PRO A 222 8.41 -3.99 3.35
N GLU A 223 9.31 -4.25 4.29
CA GLU A 223 9.53 -3.47 5.51
C GLU A 223 9.85 -2.00 5.22
N ILE A 224 10.52 -1.68 4.11
CA ILE A 224 10.81 -0.28 3.76
C ILE A 224 9.53 0.51 3.51
N VAL A 225 8.56 -0.09 2.80
CA VAL A 225 7.27 0.53 2.54
C VAL A 225 6.46 0.63 3.83
N ALA A 226 6.56 -0.38 4.70
CA ALA A 226 5.88 -0.39 6.00
C ALA A 226 6.38 0.70 6.94
N ASP A 227 7.69 0.88 7.04
CA ASP A 227 8.28 1.93 7.87
C ASP A 227 7.98 3.32 7.31
N ALA A 228 8.01 3.52 5.99
CA ALA A 228 7.59 4.75 5.35
C ALA A 228 6.11 5.05 5.59
N ALA A 229 5.24 4.04 5.47
CA ALA A 229 3.82 4.16 5.79
C ALA A 229 3.62 4.58 7.26
N HIS A 230 4.35 3.97 8.19
CA HIS A 230 4.30 4.32 9.61
C HIS A 230 4.66 5.79 9.86
N VAL A 231 5.71 6.30 9.21
CA VAL A 231 6.09 7.73 9.30
C VAL A 231 4.95 8.62 8.80
N ILE A 232 4.36 8.30 7.64
CA ILE A 232 3.28 9.10 7.02
C ILE A 232 2.03 9.11 7.92
N LEU A 233 1.62 7.94 8.42
CA LEU A 233 0.39 7.76 9.19
C LEU A 233 0.44 8.40 10.59
N ASN A 234 1.63 8.77 11.04
CA ASN A 234 1.83 9.51 12.29
C ASN A 234 1.95 11.03 12.09
N ARG A 235 2.01 11.53 10.86
CA ARG A 235 1.99 12.97 10.58
C ARG A 235 0.62 13.56 10.94
N PRO A 236 0.52 14.85 11.34
CA PRO A 236 -0.78 15.48 11.54
C PRO A 236 -1.60 15.48 10.22
N ALA A 237 -2.78 14.87 10.24
CA ALA A 237 -3.62 14.69 9.06
C ALA A 237 -3.98 16.02 8.36
N ARG A 238 -4.20 17.09 9.15
CA ARG A 238 -4.53 18.41 8.62
C ARG A 238 -3.39 19.10 7.87
N GLU A 239 -2.15 18.67 8.10
CA GLU A 239 -0.94 19.27 7.54
C GLU A 239 -0.35 18.43 6.40
N CYS A 240 -0.69 17.14 6.35
CA CYS A 240 -0.09 16.16 5.43
C CYS A 240 -1.17 15.48 4.59
N THR A 241 -1.64 16.13 3.53
CA THR A 241 -2.65 15.59 2.60
C THR A 241 -2.36 15.98 1.15
N GLY A 242 -2.74 15.13 0.20
CA GLY A 242 -2.56 15.35 -1.25
C GLY A 242 -1.13 15.11 -1.73
N GLN A 243 -0.32 14.39 -0.96
CA GLN A 243 1.08 14.13 -1.27
C GLN A 243 1.26 12.77 -1.96
N PHE A 244 2.25 12.73 -2.85
CA PHE A 244 2.77 11.51 -3.45
C PHE A 244 4.15 11.23 -2.89
N PHE A 245 4.25 10.24 -2.04
CA PHE A 245 5.48 9.89 -1.33
C PHE A 245 6.22 8.73 -2.02
N ILE A 246 7.55 8.78 -1.94
CA ILE A 246 8.44 7.66 -2.25
C ILE A 246 9.02 7.15 -0.93
N ASP A 247 9.00 5.84 -0.74
CA ASP A 247 9.32 5.17 0.52
C ASP A 247 10.66 5.60 1.15
N ASP A 248 11.75 5.48 0.41
CA ASP A 248 13.08 5.83 0.92
C ASP A 248 13.27 7.34 1.11
N SER A 249 12.59 8.17 0.34
CA SER A 249 12.62 9.64 0.54
C SER A 249 11.97 10.01 1.88
N VAL A 250 10.82 9.42 2.20
CA VAL A 250 10.14 9.62 3.50
C VAL A 250 11.04 9.20 4.65
N LEU A 251 11.69 8.04 4.53
CA LEU A 251 12.59 7.53 5.57
C LEU A 251 13.85 8.39 5.71
N TYR A 252 14.42 8.84 4.60
CA TYR A 252 15.57 9.74 4.62
C TYR A 252 15.24 11.08 5.30
N GLU A 253 14.09 11.67 5.00
CA GLU A 253 13.57 12.86 5.67
C GLU A 253 13.36 12.64 7.19
N SER A 254 12.95 11.43 7.58
CA SER A 254 12.76 11.06 9.00
C SER A 254 14.05 10.71 9.74
N GLY A 255 15.22 10.76 9.06
CA GLY A 255 16.52 10.55 9.69
C GLY A 255 17.19 9.21 9.38
N VAL A 256 16.56 8.30 8.63
CA VAL A 256 17.20 7.04 8.18
C VAL A 256 18.32 7.37 7.19
N ARG A 257 19.51 6.80 7.41
CA ARG A 257 20.70 7.01 6.55
C ARG A 257 21.24 5.73 5.95
N ASP A 258 20.97 4.59 6.58
CA ASP A 258 21.37 3.27 6.08
C ASP A 258 20.14 2.51 5.56
N PHE A 259 20.14 2.21 4.27
CA PHE A 259 19.09 1.45 3.60
C PHE A 259 19.49 -0.01 3.30
N ALA A 260 20.73 -0.41 3.61
CA ALA A 260 21.21 -1.77 3.37
C ALA A 260 20.34 -2.86 4.05
N PRO A 261 19.83 -2.68 5.28
CA PRO A 261 18.96 -3.67 5.92
C PRO A 261 17.69 -3.99 5.15
N TYR A 262 17.19 -3.05 4.32
CA TYR A 262 16.01 -3.25 3.49
C TYR A 262 16.29 -4.00 2.19
N SER A 263 17.53 -4.14 1.75
CA SER A 263 17.88 -4.89 0.54
C SER A 263 17.71 -6.39 0.76
N VAL A 264 17.21 -7.11 -0.25
CA VAL A 264 17.21 -8.58 -0.21
C VAL A 264 18.64 -9.10 -0.26
N GLU A 265 19.42 -8.60 -1.21
CA GLU A 265 20.89 -8.81 -1.27
C GLU A 265 21.59 -7.45 -1.12
N PRO A 266 22.28 -7.20 0.01
CA PRO A 266 23.02 -5.96 0.20
C PRO A 266 24.22 -5.83 -0.76
N GLY A 267 24.52 -4.59 -1.19
CA GLY A 267 25.70 -4.27 -1.98
C GLY A 267 25.53 -4.35 -3.50
N GLY A 268 24.40 -4.83 -4.00
CA GLY A 268 24.04 -4.81 -5.42
C GLY A 268 23.24 -3.59 -5.85
N ALA A 269 23.23 -3.29 -7.15
CA ALA A 269 22.32 -2.30 -7.70
C ALA A 269 20.85 -2.78 -7.62
N LEU A 270 20.00 -1.93 -7.12
CA LEU A 270 18.56 -2.20 -6.96
C LEU A 270 17.80 -1.87 -8.26
N LEU A 271 16.77 -2.64 -8.56
CA LEU A 271 15.93 -2.38 -9.72
C LEU A 271 14.88 -1.32 -9.37
N ALA A 272 14.86 -0.21 -10.12
CA ALA A 272 13.83 0.80 -9.96
C ALA A 272 12.44 0.22 -10.26
N ASP A 273 11.44 0.62 -9.47
CA ASP A 273 10.05 0.23 -9.73
C ASP A 273 9.47 1.01 -10.93
N LEU A 274 8.37 0.50 -11.48
CA LEU A 274 7.60 1.23 -12.49
C LEU A 274 7.21 2.62 -11.97
N PHE A 275 7.12 3.60 -12.88
CA PHE A 275 6.76 4.99 -12.58
C PHE A 275 7.80 5.78 -11.76
N ILE A 276 9.00 5.26 -11.57
CA ILE A 276 10.13 6.00 -11.02
C ILE A 276 10.99 6.58 -12.16
N ASP A 277 11.01 7.90 -12.25
CA ASP A 277 11.79 8.59 -13.28
C ASP A 277 13.30 8.55 -12.97
N ARG A 278 14.12 8.47 -14.01
CA ARG A 278 15.59 8.50 -13.88
C ARG A 278 16.10 9.80 -13.26
N SER A 279 15.37 10.89 -13.42
CA SER A 279 15.70 12.19 -12.84
C SER A 279 15.26 12.33 -11.38
N ALA A 280 14.46 11.37 -10.85
CA ALA A 280 14.00 11.42 -9.46
C ALA A 280 15.18 11.21 -8.51
N SER A 281 15.50 12.22 -7.71
CA SER A 281 16.57 12.16 -6.72
C SER A 281 16.36 11.01 -5.75
N ALA A 282 17.35 10.13 -5.65
CA ALA A 282 17.39 9.09 -4.62
C ALA A 282 18.20 9.57 -3.39
N PRO A 283 17.96 9.03 -2.20
CA PRO A 283 18.82 9.26 -1.06
C PRO A 283 20.28 8.89 -1.37
N PRO A 284 21.26 9.56 -0.74
CA PRO A 284 22.68 9.25 -0.94
C PRO A 284 22.99 7.77 -0.71
N GLY A 285 23.81 7.17 -1.59
CA GLY A 285 24.22 5.76 -1.52
C GLY A 285 23.23 4.76 -2.15
N VAL A 286 22.04 5.19 -2.59
CA VAL A 286 21.12 4.32 -3.31
C VAL A 286 21.48 4.27 -4.80
N GLN A 287 21.89 3.09 -5.26
CA GLN A 287 22.20 2.84 -6.67
C GLN A 287 21.05 2.11 -7.34
N LEU A 288 20.57 2.68 -8.46
CA LEU A 288 19.41 2.17 -9.21
C LEU A 288 19.81 1.73 -10.61
N GLU A 289 19.28 0.61 -11.01
CA GLU A 289 19.17 0.23 -12.41
C GLU A 289 17.70 0.34 -12.85
N PHE A 290 17.49 0.73 -14.09
CA PHE A 290 16.14 0.89 -14.65
C PHE A 290 15.86 -0.23 -15.63
N MET A 291 14.64 -0.72 -15.64
CA MET A 291 14.17 -1.62 -16.69
C MET A 291 14.31 -0.92 -18.02
N GLY A 292 14.89 -1.61 -19.00
CA GLY A 292 15.14 -1.09 -20.36
C GLY A 292 13.87 -0.92 -21.17
#